data_79047ad1ef7da8d2cadba4f54faa95d3
#
_entry.id   79047ad1ef7da8d2cadba4f54faa95d3
#
_cell.length_a   1.000
_cell.length_b   1.000
_cell.length_c   1.000
_cell.angle_alpha   90.00
_cell.angle_beta   90.00
_cell.angle_gamma   90.00
#
_symmetry.space_group_name_H-M   'P 1'
#
loop_
_entity.id
_entity.type
_entity.pdbx_description
1 polymer ?
#
loop_
_entity_poly.entity_id
_entity_poly.type
_entity_poly.pdbx_seq_one_letter_code
_entity_poly.pdbx_strand_id
1 'polypeptide(L)'
;MFSKGLFTFLVILVGYNAAQAFGGTGVNGAIIAALFLLGYNPAATTGYYAGFHDFFGLPIDPRGNIIGVLIAAWACARIEGMVRRFMPDDLDMLLTSLITLLITATLAYLIIMPLGGWLFEGMSWLFMHLNSNPLGCAVLAGLFLIAVVFGVHQGFIPVYLALMDSQGFNSLFPILSMAGAGQVGAALALYWR
;
A
#
# COMPACT_ATOMS: atom_id res chain seq x y z
N MET A 1 -1.70 -18.34 11.56
CA MET A 1 -2.74 -18.22 10.51
C MET A 1 -3.61 -16.97 10.67
N PHE A 2 -4.13 -16.65 11.85
CA PHE A 2 -5.02 -15.50 12.10
C PHE A 2 -4.39 -14.14 11.76
N SER A 3 -3.17 -13.86 12.20
CA SER A 3 -2.46 -12.59 11.92
C SER A 3 -2.22 -12.36 10.42
N LYS A 4 -1.86 -13.43 9.69
CA LYS A 4 -1.63 -13.33 8.24
C LYS A 4 -2.92 -12.95 7.49
N GLY A 5 -4.07 -13.51 7.89
CA GLY A 5 -5.37 -13.13 7.34
C GLY A 5 -5.71 -11.67 7.63
N LEU A 6 -5.49 -11.21 8.85
CA LEU A 6 -5.78 -9.84 9.26
C LEU A 6 -4.97 -8.81 8.43
N PHE A 7 -3.67 -9.07 8.22
CA PHE A 7 -2.83 -8.20 7.38
C PHE A 7 -3.24 -8.22 5.90
N THR A 8 -3.73 -9.35 5.39
CA THR A 8 -4.23 -9.43 4.01
C THR A 8 -5.48 -8.57 3.84
N PHE A 9 -6.41 -8.60 4.81
CA PHE A 9 -7.63 -7.77 4.75
C PHE A 9 -7.40 -6.30 5.12
N LEU A 10 -6.25 -5.95 5.70
CA LEU A 10 -5.93 -4.56 6.04
C LEU A 10 -6.06 -3.63 4.83
N VAL A 11 -5.64 -4.07 3.67
CA VAL A 11 -5.71 -3.31 2.41
C VAL A 11 -7.15 -2.92 2.07
N ILE A 12 -8.11 -3.86 2.25
CA ILE A 12 -9.54 -3.62 2.00
C ILE A 12 -10.08 -2.59 3.00
N LEU A 13 -9.71 -2.72 4.29
CA LEU A 13 -10.12 -1.78 5.33
C LEU A 13 -9.56 -0.37 5.08
N VAL A 14 -8.32 -0.29 4.61
CA VAL A 14 -7.69 0.99 4.22
C VAL A 14 -8.46 1.60 3.05
N GLY A 15 -8.79 0.83 2.01
CA GLY A 15 -9.56 1.30 0.86
C GLY A 15 -10.95 1.80 1.24
N TYR A 16 -11.65 1.09 2.13
CA TYR A 16 -12.94 1.49 2.65
C TYR A 16 -12.87 2.85 3.37
N ASN A 17 -11.99 2.96 4.35
CA ASN A 17 -11.86 4.18 5.15
C ASN A 17 -11.33 5.37 4.32
N ALA A 18 -10.39 5.11 3.40
CA ALA A 18 -9.84 6.14 2.53
C ALA A 18 -10.92 6.71 1.59
N ALA A 19 -11.74 5.86 0.97
CA ALA A 19 -12.83 6.34 0.12
C ALA A 19 -13.81 7.21 0.89
N GLN A 20 -14.19 6.82 2.11
CA GLN A 20 -15.03 7.64 2.99
C GLN A 20 -14.36 8.98 3.36
N ALA A 21 -13.08 8.96 3.71
CA ALA A 21 -12.34 10.18 4.04
C ALA A 21 -12.25 11.15 2.84
N PHE A 22 -12.23 10.63 1.62
CA PHE A 22 -12.26 11.43 0.39
C PHE A 22 -13.66 11.82 -0.10
N GLY A 23 -14.71 11.47 0.67
CA GLY A 23 -16.10 11.84 0.36
C GLY A 23 -16.80 10.92 -0.64
N GLY A 24 -16.28 9.72 -0.88
CA GLY A 24 -16.90 8.67 -1.69
C GLY A 24 -17.56 7.57 -0.86
N THR A 25 -18.11 6.58 -1.53
CA THR A 25 -18.74 5.42 -0.88
C THR A 25 -17.67 4.41 -0.45
N GLY A 26 -17.61 4.11 0.86
CA GLY A 26 -16.60 3.20 1.43
C GLY A 26 -16.60 1.81 0.78
N VAL A 27 -17.78 1.27 0.42
CA VAL A 27 -17.91 -0.03 -0.25
C VAL A 27 -17.20 -0.04 -1.61
N ASN A 28 -17.33 1.03 -2.40
CA ASN A 28 -16.64 1.17 -3.68
C ASN A 28 -15.11 1.18 -3.47
N GLY A 29 -14.62 1.91 -2.46
CA GLY A 29 -13.22 1.90 -2.09
C GLY A 29 -12.71 0.53 -1.63
N ALA A 30 -13.52 -0.23 -0.88
CA ALA A 30 -13.18 -1.59 -0.48
C ALA A 30 -13.08 -2.54 -1.66
N ILE A 31 -14.01 -2.46 -2.62
CA ILE A 31 -14.00 -3.28 -3.84
C ILE A 31 -12.75 -2.95 -4.69
N ILE A 32 -12.45 -1.68 -4.90
CA ILE A 32 -11.24 -1.27 -5.63
C ILE A 32 -9.98 -1.76 -4.90
N ALA A 33 -9.91 -1.65 -3.57
CA ALA A 33 -8.79 -2.19 -2.81
C ALA A 33 -8.67 -3.72 -2.93
N ALA A 34 -9.80 -4.43 -3.00
CA ALA A 34 -9.81 -5.88 -3.20
C ALA A 34 -9.23 -6.28 -4.57
N LEU A 35 -9.36 -5.44 -5.61
CA LEU A 35 -8.74 -5.69 -6.92
C LEU A 35 -7.20 -5.78 -6.82
N PHE A 36 -6.58 -5.03 -5.90
CA PHE A 36 -5.15 -5.13 -5.64
C PHE A 36 -4.74 -6.46 -4.98
N LEU A 37 -5.70 -7.21 -4.41
CA LEU A 37 -5.48 -8.53 -3.83
C LEU A 37 -5.78 -9.68 -4.81
N LEU A 38 -6.62 -9.45 -5.84
CA LEU A 38 -7.04 -10.48 -6.80
C LEU A 38 -5.92 -10.97 -7.71
N GLY A 39 -4.80 -10.27 -7.79
CA GLY A 39 -3.58 -10.71 -8.47
C GLY A 39 -2.83 -11.84 -7.75
N TYR A 40 -3.31 -12.25 -6.59
CA TYR A 40 -2.71 -13.33 -5.84
C TYR A 40 -2.99 -14.69 -6.47
N ASN A 41 -1.98 -15.31 -7.07
CA ASN A 41 -2.05 -16.69 -7.52
C ASN A 41 -1.32 -17.61 -6.51
N PRO A 42 -2.06 -18.35 -5.64
CA PRO A 42 -1.45 -19.23 -4.65
C PRO A 42 -0.71 -20.44 -5.25
N ALA A 43 -0.93 -20.72 -6.54
CA ALA A 43 -0.29 -21.83 -7.25
C ALA A 43 1.02 -21.43 -7.96
N ALA A 44 1.39 -20.16 -7.95
CA ALA A 44 2.65 -19.69 -8.54
C ALA A 44 3.82 -20.13 -7.65
N THR A 45 4.62 -21.06 -8.16
CA THR A 45 5.80 -21.61 -7.48
C THR A 45 6.98 -20.62 -7.43
N THR A 46 6.92 -19.55 -8.20
CA THR A 46 7.95 -18.51 -8.31
C THR A 46 7.32 -17.14 -8.14
N GLY A 47 7.26 -16.68 -6.88
CA GLY A 47 6.74 -15.36 -6.54
C GLY A 47 5.21 -15.33 -6.36
N TYR A 48 4.79 -14.56 -5.39
CA TYR A 48 3.41 -14.46 -4.91
C TYR A 48 2.40 -13.95 -5.98
N TYR A 49 2.90 -13.42 -7.11
CA TYR A 49 2.11 -12.71 -8.14
C TYR A 49 2.56 -13.00 -9.57
N ALA A 50 3.20 -14.14 -9.83
CA ALA A 50 3.76 -14.48 -11.14
C ALA A 50 2.74 -14.49 -12.31
N GLY A 51 1.43 -14.47 -12.05
CA GLY A 51 0.39 -14.44 -13.08
C GLY A 51 -0.01 -13.05 -13.59
N PHE A 52 0.50 -11.96 -12.99
CA PHE A 52 0.12 -10.60 -13.36
C PHE A 52 1.13 -9.89 -14.27
N HIS A 53 2.30 -10.51 -14.50
CA HIS A 53 3.36 -9.90 -15.30
C HIS A 53 3.05 -9.78 -16.81
N ASP A 54 2.02 -10.46 -17.30
CA ASP A 54 1.80 -10.59 -18.75
C ASP A 54 0.74 -9.68 -19.36
N PHE A 55 0.02 -8.87 -18.57
CA PHE A 55 -0.91 -7.92 -19.15
C PHE A 55 -0.18 -6.65 -19.56
N PHE A 56 0.24 -6.55 -20.81
CA PHE A 56 1.02 -5.46 -21.42
C PHE A 56 2.51 -5.38 -21.04
N GLY A 57 3.12 -6.42 -20.46
CA GLY A 57 4.55 -6.41 -20.12
C GLY A 57 4.93 -5.37 -19.05
N LEU A 58 3.94 -4.87 -18.29
CA LEU A 58 4.16 -3.94 -17.20
C LEU A 58 4.35 -4.73 -15.90
N PRO A 59 5.38 -4.41 -15.10
CA PRO A 59 5.57 -5.02 -13.78
C PRO A 59 4.45 -4.55 -12.84
N ILE A 60 3.39 -5.34 -12.75
CA ILE A 60 2.30 -5.10 -11.83
C ILE A 60 2.60 -5.92 -10.57
N ASP A 61 3.20 -5.29 -9.57
CA ASP A 61 3.37 -5.89 -8.25
C ASP A 61 2.34 -5.29 -7.28
N PRO A 62 1.21 -6.00 -7.02
CA PRO A 62 0.22 -5.52 -6.09
C PRO A 62 0.65 -5.67 -4.62
N ARG A 63 1.83 -6.27 -4.36
CA ARG A 63 2.32 -6.48 -2.99
C ARG A 63 2.52 -5.16 -2.27
N GLY A 64 1.72 -4.98 -1.23
CA GLY A 64 1.89 -3.89 -0.28
C GLY A 64 1.68 -2.49 -0.82
N ASN A 65 0.99 -2.37 -1.92
CA ASN A 65 0.74 -1.07 -2.54
C ASN A 65 -0.38 -0.28 -1.82
N ILE A 66 -0.21 -0.09 -0.51
CA ILE A 66 -1.13 0.74 0.29
C ILE A 66 -1.22 2.15 -0.31
N ILE A 67 -0.10 2.66 -0.83
CA ILE A 67 -0.07 3.96 -1.52
C ILE A 67 -0.93 3.92 -2.78
N GLY A 68 -0.81 2.85 -3.58
CA GLY A 68 -1.65 2.63 -4.75
C GLY A 68 -3.14 2.54 -4.39
N VAL A 69 -3.47 1.83 -3.31
CA VAL A 69 -4.84 1.74 -2.80
C VAL A 69 -5.38 3.10 -2.36
N LEU A 70 -4.58 3.92 -1.68
CA LEU A 70 -4.97 5.29 -1.31
C LEU A 70 -5.24 6.16 -2.54
N ILE A 71 -4.36 6.10 -3.54
CA ILE A 71 -4.55 6.83 -4.81
C ILE A 71 -5.80 6.31 -5.54
N ALA A 72 -6.01 5.00 -5.59
CA ALA A 72 -7.17 4.39 -6.21
C ALA A 72 -8.48 4.74 -5.48
N ALA A 73 -8.48 4.75 -4.16
CA ALA A 73 -9.62 5.17 -3.35
C ALA A 73 -9.96 6.66 -3.55
N TRP A 74 -8.93 7.51 -3.63
CA TRP A 74 -9.11 8.92 -3.98
C TRP A 74 -9.70 9.09 -5.38
N ALA A 75 -9.15 8.41 -6.38
CA ALA A 75 -9.66 8.44 -7.74
C ALA A 75 -11.11 7.92 -7.81
N CYS A 76 -11.42 6.84 -7.08
CA CYS A 76 -12.77 6.28 -6.97
C CYS A 76 -13.75 7.34 -6.43
N ALA A 77 -13.43 7.99 -5.32
CA ALA A 77 -14.28 9.02 -4.74
C ALA A 77 -14.50 10.22 -5.68
N ARG A 78 -13.45 10.61 -6.43
CA ARG A 78 -13.56 11.69 -7.44
C ARG A 78 -14.43 11.30 -8.63
N ILE A 79 -14.25 10.10 -9.17
CA ILE A 79 -15.03 9.58 -10.30
C ILE A 79 -16.48 9.39 -9.86
N GLU A 80 -16.74 8.83 -8.68
CA GLU A 80 -18.07 8.70 -8.11
C GLU A 80 -18.81 10.04 -8.05
N GLY A 81 -18.16 11.07 -7.52
CA GLY A 81 -18.72 12.42 -7.45
C GLY A 81 -19.00 13.04 -8.82
N MET A 82 -18.19 12.72 -9.86
CA MET A 82 -18.46 13.14 -11.24
C MET A 82 -19.65 12.39 -11.85
N VAL A 83 -19.66 11.06 -11.73
CA VAL A 83 -20.73 10.21 -12.29
C VAL A 83 -22.08 10.57 -11.67
N ARG A 84 -22.12 10.76 -10.36
CA ARG A 84 -23.35 11.10 -9.63
C ARG A 84 -24.01 12.42 -10.11
N ARG A 85 -23.23 13.35 -10.64
CA ARG A 85 -23.78 14.61 -11.17
C ARG A 85 -24.57 14.43 -12.47
N PHE A 86 -24.32 13.35 -13.21
CA PHE A 86 -24.98 13.06 -14.49
C PHE A 86 -26.06 12.00 -14.35
N MET A 87 -26.21 11.40 -13.18
CA MET A 87 -27.11 10.27 -12.99
C MET A 87 -28.48 10.74 -12.43
N PRO A 88 -29.60 10.25 -12.99
CA PRO A 88 -30.91 10.47 -12.40
C PRO A 88 -31.03 9.77 -11.05
N ASP A 89 -31.80 10.36 -10.12
CA ASP A 89 -31.96 9.89 -8.74
C ASP A 89 -32.45 8.42 -8.66
N ASP A 90 -33.29 7.98 -9.58
CA ASP A 90 -33.86 6.62 -9.61
C ASP A 90 -32.80 5.54 -9.90
N LEU A 91 -31.71 5.88 -10.59
CA LEU A 91 -30.67 4.95 -11.02
C LEU A 91 -29.36 5.15 -10.27
N ASP A 92 -29.24 6.19 -9.45
CA ASP A 92 -27.99 6.58 -8.78
C ASP A 92 -27.38 5.43 -7.97
N MET A 93 -28.20 4.71 -7.21
CA MET A 93 -27.72 3.67 -6.29
C MET A 93 -26.97 2.53 -6.98
N LEU A 94 -27.41 2.10 -8.16
CA LEU A 94 -26.83 0.95 -8.87
C LEU A 94 -25.86 1.38 -9.96
N LEU A 95 -26.30 2.30 -10.85
CA LEU A 95 -25.50 2.70 -12.01
C LEU A 95 -24.28 3.51 -11.63
N THR A 96 -24.38 4.41 -10.66
CA THR A 96 -23.25 5.22 -10.22
C THR A 96 -22.13 4.34 -9.68
N SER A 97 -22.44 3.38 -8.80
CA SER A 97 -21.43 2.46 -8.28
C SER A 97 -20.84 1.57 -9.37
N LEU A 98 -21.67 1.03 -10.28
CA LEU A 98 -21.19 0.17 -11.37
C LEU A 98 -20.23 0.91 -12.30
N ILE A 99 -20.62 2.09 -12.78
CA ILE A 99 -19.82 2.91 -13.71
C ILE A 99 -18.54 3.38 -13.02
N THR A 100 -18.63 3.85 -11.77
CA THR A 100 -17.50 4.27 -10.97
C THR A 100 -16.49 3.14 -10.81
N LEU A 101 -16.94 1.94 -10.44
CA LEU A 101 -16.07 0.79 -10.27
C LEU A 101 -15.41 0.38 -11.58
N LEU A 102 -16.16 0.37 -12.70
CA LEU A 102 -15.60 0.01 -14.01
C LEU A 102 -14.50 0.97 -14.44
N ILE A 103 -14.76 2.28 -14.36
CA ILE A 103 -13.78 3.32 -14.74
C ILE A 103 -12.57 3.27 -13.79
N THR A 104 -12.83 3.21 -12.49
CA THR A 104 -11.74 3.20 -11.50
C THR A 104 -10.90 1.94 -11.57
N ALA A 105 -11.52 0.76 -11.79
CA ALA A 105 -10.80 -0.49 -11.98
C ALA A 105 -9.88 -0.42 -13.21
N THR A 106 -10.39 0.07 -14.33
CA THR A 106 -9.59 0.25 -15.55
C THR A 106 -8.42 1.19 -15.30
N LEU A 107 -8.66 2.33 -14.64
CA LEU A 107 -7.61 3.30 -14.27
C LEU A 107 -6.60 2.69 -13.30
N ALA A 108 -7.07 1.91 -12.32
CA ALA A 108 -6.22 1.22 -11.37
C ALA A 108 -5.26 0.25 -12.06
N TYR A 109 -5.76 -0.57 -12.98
CA TYR A 109 -4.91 -1.52 -13.71
C TYR A 109 -3.96 -0.86 -14.68
N LEU A 110 -4.40 0.16 -15.43
CA LEU A 110 -3.59 0.75 -16.49
C LEU A 110 -2.57 1.77 -15.97
N ILE A 111 -2.87 2.48 -14.90
CA ILE A 111 -2.07 3.63 -14.45
C ILE A 111 -1.60 3.46 -13.01
N ILE A 112 -2.52 3.18 -12.07
CA ILE A 112 -2.18 3.27 -10.65
C ILE A 112 -1.28 2.11 -10.22
N MET A 113 -1.55 0.89 -10.66
CA MET A 113 -0.73 -0.28 -10.32
C MET A 113 0.69 -0.18 -10.88
N PRO A 114 0.92 0.14 -12.18
CA PRO A 114 2.26 0.33 -12.70
C PRO A 114 3.01 1.48 -12.01
N LEU A 115 2.33 2.59 -11.77
CA LEU A 115 2.92 3.74 -11.07
C LEU A 115 3.32 3.36 -9.64
N GLY A 116 2.45 2.63 -8.94
CA GLY A 116 2.73 2.11 -7.60
C GLY A 116 3.90 1.13 -7.58
N GLY A 117 4.01 0.26 -8.59
CA GLY A 117 5.14 -0.64 -8.77
C GLY A 117 6.46 0.11 -8.94
N TRP A 118 6.49 1.13 -9.78
CA TRP A 118 7.68 1.97 -9.97
C TRP A 118 8.08 2.74 -8.72
N LEU A 119 7.12 3.31 -8.01
CA LEU A 119 7.38 3.98 -6.72
C LEU A 119 7.95 2.99 -5.70
N PHE A 120 7.40 1.78 -5.65
CA PHE A 120 7.88 0.73 -4.77
C PHE A 120 9.30 0.28 -5.12
N GLU A 121 9.60 0.08 -6.40
CA GLU A 121 10.93 -0.31 -6.87
C GLU A 121 11.95 0.79 -6.59
N GLY A 122 11.61 2.06 -6.83
CA GLY A 122 12.44 3.21 -6.48
C GLY A 122 12.70 3.33 -4.98
N MET A 123 11.68 3.11 -4.13
CA MET A 123 11.87 3.07 -2.68
C MET A 123 12.77 1.90 -2.24
N SER A 124 12.53 0.72 -2.77
CA SER A 124 13.33 -0.47 -2.44
C SER A 124 14.80 -0.27 -2.83
N TRP A 125 15.06 0.29 -4.02
CA TRP A 125 16.40 0.65 -4.45
C TRP A 125 17.07 1.67 -3.51
N LEU A 126 16.35 2.73 -3.13
CA LEU A 126 16.84 3.74 -2.19
C LEU A 126 17.19 3.12 -0.84
N PHE A 127 16.31 2.28 -0.29
CA PHE A 127 16.54 1.61 0.99
C PHE A 127 17.73 0.64 0.93
N MET A 128 17.90 -0.10 -0.16
CA MET A 128 19.06 -0.99 -0.32
C MET A 128 20.37 -0.19 -0.38
N HIS A 129 20.39 0.94 -1.07
CA HIS A 129 21.57 1.81 -1.13
C HIS A 129 21.92 2.46 0.21
N LEU A 130 20.93 2.94 0.94
CA LEU A 130 21.12 3.52 2.27
C LEU A 130 21.55 2.46 3.29
N ASN A 131 21.03 1.23 3.17
CA ASN A 131 21.39 0.13 4.08
C ASN A 131 22.83 -0.36 3.93
N SER A 132 23.51 -0.06 2.84
CA SER A 132 24.89 -0.47 2.60
C SER A 132 25.95 0.37 3.36
N ASN A 133 25.55 1.52 3.92
CA ASN A 133 26.45 2.46 4.60
C ASN A 133 25.98 2.76 6.03
N PRO A 134 26.89 2.88 7.03
CA PRO A 134 26.52 3.19 8.41
C PRO A 134 25.75 4.52 8.56
N LEU A 135 26.13 5.55 7.79
CA LEU A 135 25.42 6.82 7.76
C LEU A 135 24.02 6.68 7.16
N GLY A 136 23.89 5.88 6.11
CA GLY A 136 22.59 5.55 5.51
C GLY A 136 21.68 4.83 6.50
N CYS A 137 22.21 3.88 7.27
CA CYS A 137 21.47 3.21 8.35
C CYS A 137 20.96 4.20 9.42
N ALA A 138 21.78 5.17 9.81
CA ALA A 138 21.39 6.20 10.78
C ALA A 138 20.27 7.10 10.21
N VAL A 139 20.38 7.51 8.95
CA VAL A 139 19.34 8.29 8.25
C VAL A 139 18.04 7.50 8.15
N LEU A 140 18.11 6.21 7.76
CA LEU A 140 16.93 5.34 7.71
C LEU A 140 16.24 5.19 9.07
N ALA A 141 17.02 4.99 10.14
CA ALA A 141 16.48 4.90 11.49
C ALA A 141 15.78 6.20 11.91
N GLY A 142 16.37 7.36 11.59
CA GLY A 142 15.76 8.67 11.85
C GLY A 142 14.49 8.91 11.06
N LEU A 143 14.49 8.63 9.76
CA LEU A 143 13.31 8.75 8.90
C LEU A 143 12.18 7.82 9.34
N PHE A 144 12.53 6.62 9.78
CA PHE A 144 11.55 5.67 10.30
C PHE A 144 10.85 6.21 11.55
N LEU A 145 11.56 6.86 12.47
CA LEU A 145 10.94 7.48 13.64
C LEU A 145 9.93 8.56 13.23
N ILE A 146 10.27 9.38 12.24
CA ILE A 146 9.35 10.38 11.68
C ILE A 146 8.14 9.68 11.07
N ALA A 147 8.35 8.62 10.28
CA ALA A 147 7.26 7.83 9.68
C ALA A 147 6.34 7.20 10.74
N VAL A 148 6.88 6.78 11.88
CA VAL A 148 6.11 6.26 13.03
C VAL A 148 5.22 7.35 13.62
N VAL A 149 5.75 8.57 13.82
CA VAL A 149 4.97 9.70 14.35
C VAL A 149 3.78 10.04 13.45
N PHE A 150 3.97 10.00 12.12
CA PHE A 150 2.90 10.21 11.15
C PHE A 150 2.02 8.97 10.89
N GLY A 151 2.30 7.83 11.51
CA GLY A 151 1.56 6.58 11.30
C GLY A 151 1.84 5.89 9.96
N VAL A 152 2.76 6.41 9.14
CA VAL A 152 3.07 5.91 7.77
C VAL A 152 4.03 4.71 7.80
N HIS A 153 4.56 4.34 8.98
CA HIS A 153 5.52 3.23 9.14
C HIS A 153 5.00 1.87 8.62
N GLN A 154 3.69 1.68 8.55
CA GLN A 154 3.08 0.48 7.96
C GLN A 154 3.38 0.35 6.45
N GLY A 155 3.67 1.46 5.78
CA GLY A 155 4.11 1.47 4.38
C GLY A 155 5.47 0.77 4.14
N PHE A 156 6.26 0.49 5.20
CA PHE A 156 7.51 -0.26 5.08
C PHE A 156 7.32 -1.79 5.04
N ILE A 157 6.14 -2.31 5.40
CA ILE A 157 5.87 -3.76 5.38
C ILE A 157 6.13 -4.38 4.01
N PRO A 158 5.70 -3.78 2.88
CA PRO A 158 6.00 -4.29 1.57
C PRO A 158 7.50 -4.36 1.26
N VAL A 159 8.25 -3.34 1.71
CA VAL A 159 9.71 -3.30 1.55
C VAL A 159 10.36 -4.46 2.31
N TYR A 160 9.86 -4.79 3.50
CA TYR A 160 10.35 -5.95 4.26
C TYR A 160 10.11 -7.26 3.52
N LEU A 161 8.93 -7.42 2.93
CA LEU A 161 8.58 -8.62 2.15
C LEU A 161 9.45 -8.73 0.90
N ALA A 162 9.67 -7.63 0.18
CA ALA A 162 10.54 -7.62 -0.99
C ALA A 162 11.99 -7.94 -0.65
N LEU A 163 12.52 -7.44 0.47
CA LEU A 163 13.87 -7.78 0.94
C LEU A 163 13.97 -9.26 1.33
N MET A 164 12.95 -9.80 1.99
CA MET A 164 12.92 -11.23 2.31
C MET A 164 12.88 -12.10 1.05
N ASP A 165 12.14 -11.70 0.02
CA ASP A 165 12.06 -12.44 -1.25
C ASP A 165 13.37 -12.35 -2.06
N SER A 166 14.04 -11.19 -2.05
CA SER A 166 15.25 -10.96 -2.85
C SER A 166 16.54 -11.41 -2.18
N GLN A 167 16.65 -11.24 -0.87
CA GLN A 167 17.87 -11.50 -0.09
C GLN A 167 17.75 -12.71 0.85
N GLY A 168 16.56 -13.28 1.02
CA GLY A 168 16.30 -14.35 1.98
C GLY A 168 16.26 -13.90 3.44
N PHE A 169 16.56 -12.64 3.74
CA PHE A 169 16.50 -12.04 5.07
C PHE A 169 16.11 -10.58 5.01
N ASN A 170 15.59 -10.05 6.12
CA ASN A 170 15.19 -8.66 6.22
C ASN A 170 16.30 -7.83 6.88
N SER A 171 17.15 -7.21 6.07
CA SER A 171 18.28 -6.38 6.52
C SER A 171 17.86 -5.05 7.16
N LEU A 172 16.65 -4.55 6.87
CA LEU A 172 16.12 -3.32 7.45
C LEU A 172 15.58 -3.50 8.87
N PHE A 173 15.10 -4.69 9.22
CA PHE A 173 14.46 -4.93 10.51
C PHE A 173 15.35 -4.59 11.71
N PRO A 174 16.65 -4.96 11.76
CA PRO A 174 17.55 -4.56 12.84
C PRO A 174 17.72 -3.05 12.97
N ILE A 175 17.80 -2.33 11.83
CA ILE A 175 17.97 -0.87 11.81
C ILE A 175 16.75 -0.17 12.40
N LEU A 176 15.58 -0.64 12.05
CA LEU A 176 14.31 -0.07 12.52
C LEU A 176 14.01 -0.45 13.98
N SER A 177 14.48 -1.62 14.44
CA SER A 177 14.41 -1.98 15.85
C SER A 177 15.33 -1.12 16.71
N MET A 178 16.49 -0.70 16.20
CA MET A 178 17.36 0.28 16.86
C MET A 178 16.69 1.66 17.02
N ALA A 179 15.90 2.08 16.02
CA ALA A 179 15.08 3.28 16.12
C ALA A 179 14.06 3.19 17.27
N GLY A 180 13.40 2.02 17.40
CA GLY A 180 12.50 1.73 18.52
C GLY A 180 13.20 1.78 19.90
N ALA A 181 14.41 1.22 19.99
CA ALA A 181 15.21 1.30 21.21
C ALA A 181 15.55 2.75 21.59
N GLY A 182 15.86 3.61 20.61
CA GLY A 182 16.05 5.04 20.81
C GLY A 182 14.80 5.74 21.37
N GLN A 183 13.62 5.37 20.88
CA GLN A 183 12.33 5.88 21.38
C GLN A 183 12.09 5.50 22.85
N VAL A 184 12.38 4.24 23.22
CA VAL A 184 12.28 3.78 24.61
C VAL A 184 13.27 4.54 25.51
N GLY A 185 14.50 4.75 25.04
CA GLY A 185 15.51 5.53 25.78
C GLY A 185 15.06 6.98 26.02
N ALA A 186 14.48 7.63 25.02
CA ALA A 186 13.94 8.98 25.15
C ALA A 186 12.77 9.05 26.14
N ALA A 187 11.84 8.07 26.08
CA ALA A 187 10.72 7.98 27.01
C ALA A 187 11.19 7.76 28.46
N LEU A 188 12.18 6.90 28.68
CA LEU A 188 12.76 6.68 30.00
C LEU A 188 13.45 7.96 30.54
N ALA A 189 14.19 8.69 29.70
CA ALA A 189 14.81 9.94 30.08
C ALA A 189 13.79 11.01 30.48
N LEU A 190 12.66 11.09 29.81
CA LEU A 190 11.55 11.98 30.16
C LEU A 190 10.86 11.57 31.48
N TYR A 191 10.72 10.28 31.71
CA TYR A 191 10.10 9.76 32.93
C TYR A 191 10.97 10.01 34.15
N TRP A 192 12.31 9.99 33.99
CA TRP A 192 13.27 10.18 35.11
C TRP A 192 13.56 11.65 35.47
N ARG A 193 13.04 12.57 34.72
CA ARG A 193 13.21 14.02 34.92
C ARG A 193 12.04 14.64 35.71
#